data_b21e6cb406cc903ca65856bf247db052
#
_entry.id   b21e6cb406cc903ca65856bf247db052
#
_cell.length_a   1.000
_cell.length_b   1.000
_cell.length_c   1.000
_cell.angle_alpha   90.00
_cell.angle_beta   90.00
_cell.angle_gamma   90.00
#
_symmetry.space_group_name_H-M   'P 1'
#
loop_
_entity.id
_entity.type
_entity.pdbx_description
1 polymer ?
#
loop_
_entity_poly.entity_id
_entity_poly.type
_entity_poly.pdbx_seq_one_letter_code
_entity_poly.pdbx_strand_id
1 'polypeptide(L)'
;TLKNIVGTTAYVGYPNEEVKTSMAQLYTERLLAGRTVEQVGADNISYRLATENVEAIFHLLNKLFSSIDYQKYPIRDEASIRAFVQVFFSGAGLSPIVEHHNSKGRSDLEVKVGTRYWVFEFKVCKSTNGAKDLLNEAILQLQRKEYGLQEQEEQILRVALVFSLEKRK
;
A
#
# COMPACT_ATOMS: atom_id res chain seq x y z
N THR A 1 17.24 16.08 5.90
CA THR A 1 18.21 16.70 4.97
C THR A 1 17.49 17.66 4.06
N LEU A 2 18.09 18.82 3.79
CA LEU A 2 17.60 19.77 2.81
C LEU A 2 17.77 19.15 1.40
N LYS A 3 16.70 19.09 0.62
CA LYS A 3 16.68 18.56 -0.75
C LYS A 3 16.79 19.67 -1.79
N ASN A 4 16.05 20.74 -1.60
CA ASN A 4 16.02 21.87 -2.52
C ASN A 4 15.44 23.11 -1.84
N ILE A 5 15.70 24.30 -2.42
CA ILE A 5 15.07 25.57 -2.05
C ILE A 5 14.51 26.20 -3.33
N VAL A 6 13.22 26.55 -3.30
CA VAL A 6 12.56 27.27 -4.38
C VAL A 6 11.91 28.52 -3.81
N GLY A 7 12.45 29.68 -4.12
CA GLY A 7 12.05 30.94 -3.49
C GLY A 7 12.30 30.91 -1.99
N THR A 8 11.25 31.08 -1.19
CA THR A 8 11.28 31.01 0.28
C THR A 8 10.94 29.61 0.85
N THR A 9 10.65 28.64 -0.02
CA THR A 9 10.25 27.29 0.39
C THR A 9 11.44 26.33 0.40
N ALA A 10 11.70 25.70 1.55
CA ALA A 10 12.71 24.68 1.70
C ALA A 10 12.06 23.29 1.63
N TYR A 11 12.51 22.46 0.69
CA TYR A 11 12.10 21.07 0.56
C TYR A 11 13.05 20.20 1.36
N VAL A 12 12.52 19.47 2.33
CA VAL A 12 13.29 18.57 3.19
C VAL A 12 12.95 17.11 2.92
N GLY A 13 13.88 16.23 3.20
CA GLY A 13 13.68 14.79 3.10
C GLY A 13 14.47 14.05 4.17
N TYR A 14 14.25 12.75 4.27
CA TYR A 14 15.00 11.92 5.19
C TYR A 14 16.49 11.90 4.83
N PRO A 15 17.40 11.85 5.82
CA PRO A 15 18.83 11.85 5.59
C PRO A 15 19.31 10.57 4.87
N ASN A 16 18.69 9.44 5.18
CA ASN A 16 18.97 8.12 4.60
C ASN A 16 17.75 7.22 4.71
N GLU A 17 17.82 6.01 4.12
CA GLU A 17 16.74 5.02 4.12
C GLU A 17 16.48 4.44 5.52
N GLU A 18 17.47 4.34 6.38
CA GLU A 18 17.31 3.84 7.76
C GLU A 18 16.38 4.75 8.56
N VAL A 19 16.61 6.05 8.51
CA VAL A 19 15.74 7.04 9.18
C VAL A 19 14.34 7.03 8.58
N LYS A 20 14.21 6.92 7.26
CA LYS A 20 12.92 6.81 6.59
C LYS A 20 12.14 5.58 7.06
N THR A 21 12.81 4.41 7.09
CA THR A 21 12.23 3.15 7.56
C THR A 21 11.82 3.23 9.03
N SER A 22 12.70 3.74 9.89
CA SER A 22 12.40 3.90 11.33
C SER A 22 11.19 4.81 11.58
N MET A 23 11.09 5.91 10.83
CA MET A 23 9.91 6.79 10.92
C MET A 23 8.64 6.10 10.45
N ALA A 24 8.71 5.29 9.39
CA ALA A 24 7.57 4.51 8.93
C ALA A 24 7.17 3.43 9.93
N GLN A 25 8.12 2.79 10.61
CA GLN A 25 7.86 1.84 11.71
C GLN A 25 7.14 2.51 12.89
N LEU A 26 7.59 3.67 13.33
CA LEU A 26 6.91 4.45 14.38
C LEU A 26 5.47 4.83 13.99
N TYR A 27 5.25 5.18 12.73
CA TYR A 27 3.90 5.43 12.22
C TYR A 27 3.05 4.16 12.18
N THR A 28 3.63 3.04 11.77
CA THR A 28 2.98 1.72 11.77
C THR A 28 2.51 1.36 13.18
N GLU A 29 3.37 1.47 14.18
CA GLU A 29 3.00 1.21 15.58
C GLU A 29 1.87 2.12 16.06
N ARG A 30 1.90 3.39 15.68
CA ARG A 30 0.79 4.31 15.99
C ARG A 30 -0.53 3.89 15.36
N LEU A 31 -0.52 3.48 14.09
CA LEU A 31 -1.70 2.96 13.40
C LEU A 31 -2.25 1.71 14.08
N LEU A 32 -1.37 0.86 14.59
CA LEU A 32 -1.70 -0.41 15.26
C LEU A 32 -1.95 -0.26 16.78
N ALA A 33 -2.25 0.94 17.24
CA ALA A 33 -2.52 1.24 18.65
C ALA A 33 -1.35 0.88 19.60
N GLY A 34 -0.12 1.13 19.15
CA GLY A 34 1.12 0.87 19.91
C GLY A 34 1.63 -0.57 19.79
N ARG A 35 1.02 -1.39 18.93
CA ARG A 35 1.49 -2.77 18.66
C ARG A 35 2.44 -2.79 17.46
N THR A 36 3.38 -3.74 17.47
CA THR A 36 4.24 -4.00 16.30
C THR A 36 3.51 -4.87 15.27
N VAL A 37 4.07 -4.98 14.05
CA VAL A 37 3.51 -5.85 13.00
C VAL A 37 3.54 -7.33 13.40
N GLU A 38 4.54 -7.76 14.15
CA GLU A 38 4.65 -9.12 14.68
C GLU A 38 3.54 -9.42 15.69
N GLN A 39 3.25 -8.48 16.59
CA GLN A 39 2.19 -8.62 17.60
C GLN A 39 0.79 -8.74 16.99
N VAL A 40 0.59 -8.19 15.80
CA VAL A 40 -0.68 -8.36 15.07
C VAL A 40 -0.64 -9.53 14.08
N GLY A 41 0.46 -10.30 14.05
CA GLY A 41 0.64 -11.47 13.18
C GLY A 41 0.82 -11.11 11.70
N ALA A 42 1.41 -9.95 11.44
CA ALA A 42 1.68 -9.42 10.09
C ALA A 42 3.19 -9.20 9.86
N ASP A 43 4.00 -10.07 10.43
CA ASP A 43 5.45 -10.06 10.31
C ASP A 43 5.95 -10.39 8.89
N ASN A 44 7.22 -10.11 8.64
CA ASN A 44 7.95 -10.49 7.43
C ASN A 44 7.29 -10.02 6.12
N ILE A 45 6.74 -8.79 6.09
CA ILE A 45 6.02 -8.23 4.92
C ILE A 45 6.85 -8.37 3.64
N SER A 46 8.13 -7.98 3.67
CA SER A 46 9.02 -8.05 2.51
C SER A 46 9.20 -9.49 2.00
N TYR A 47 9.44 -10.44 2.92
CA TYR A 47 9.58 -11.86 2.58
C TYR A 47 8.29 -12.42 1.99
N ARG A 48 7.14 -12.12 2.58
CA ARG A 48 5.82 -12.56 2.08
C ARG A 48 5.54 -12.05 0.67
N LEU A 49 5.79 -10.76 0.42
CA LEU A 49 5.65 -10.19 -0.93
C LEU A 49 6.63 -10.83 -1.94
N ALA A 50 7.83 -11.23 -1.50
CA ALA A 50 8.80 -11.89 -2.38
C ALA A 50 8.43 -13.34 -2.73
N THR A 51 7.74 -14.07 -1.84
CA THR A 51 7.60 -15.53 -1.94
C THR A 51 6.18 -16.04 -1.99
N GLU A 52 5.23 -15.37 -1.30
CA GLU A 52 3.88 -15.86 -1.12
C GLU A 52 2.95 -15.49 -2.31
N ASN A 53 1.79 -16.11 -2.35
CA ASN A 53 0.76 -15.84 -3.35
C ASN A 53 -0.11 -14.64 -2.96
N VAL A 54 -0.97 -14.21 -3.88
CA VAL A 54 -1.89 -13.07 -3.68
C VAL A 54 -2.82 -13.26 -2.48
N GLU A 55 -3.30 -14.49 -2.25
CA GLU A 55 -4.20 -14.80 -1.14
C GLU A 55 -3.52 -14.59 0.22
N ALA A 56 -2.27 -15.02 0.37
CA ALA A 56 -1.49 -14.78 1.58
C ALA A 56 -1.26 -13.29 1.84
N ILE A 57 -1.02 -12.51 0.78
CA ILE A 57 -0.88 -11.05 0.89
C ILE A 57 -2.22 -10.40 1.25
N PHE A 58 -3.34 -10.89 0.71
CA PHE A 58 -4.66 -10.43 1.12
C PHE A 58 -4.91 -10.67 2.61
N HIS A 59 -4.57 -11.86 3.14
CA HIS A 59 -4.69 -12.16 4.57
C HIS A 59 -3.77 -11.28 5.43
N LEU A 60 -2.54 -11.01 4.98
CA LEU A 60 -1.62 -10.09 5.62
C LEU A 60 -2.24 -8.68 5.75
N LEU A 61 -2.73 -8.13 4.65
CA LEU A 61 -3.37 -6.82 4.64
C LEU A 61 -4.61 -6.78 5.52
N ASN A 62 -5.44 -7.84 5.51
CA ASN A 62 -6.60 -7.93 6.41
C ASN A 62 -6.20 -7.87 7.89
N LYS A 63 -5.14 -8.55 8.30
CA LYS A 63 -4.62 -8.46 9.69
C LYS A 63 -4.19 -7.05 10.04
N LEU A 64 -3.42 -6.41 9.16
CA LEU A 64 -2.97 -5.04 9.36
C LEU A 64 -4.17 -4.09 9.49
N PHE A 65 -5.08 -4.12 8.52
CA PHE A 65 -6.23 -3.22 8.50
C PHE A 65 -7.21 -3.48 9.65
N SER A 66 -7.45 -4.73 10.05
CA SER A 66 -8.29 -5.04 11.21
C SER A 66 -7.68 -4.59 12.55
N SER A 67 -6.39 -4.32 12.56
CA SER A 67 -5.64 -3.90 13.74
C SER A 67 -5.46 -2.38 13.86
N ILE A 68 -5.86 -1.61 12.85
CA ILE A 68 -5.78 -0.14 12.88
C ILE A 68 -6.78 0.42 13.91
N ASP A 69 -6.34 1.42 14.67
CA ASP A 69 -7.21 2.24 15.51
C ASP A 69 -7.98 3.25 14.67
N TYR A 70 -9.15 2.86 14.12
CA TYR A 70 -9.90 3.76 13.23
C TYR A 70 -10.69 4.86 13.93
N GLN A 71 -10.75 4.91 15.23
CA GLN A 71 -11.23 6.09 15.93
C GLN A 71 -10.26 7.24 15.73
N LYS A 72 -8.96 6.93 15.73
CA LYS A 72 -7.90 7.93 15.48
C LYS A 72 -7.53 8.04 14.00
N TYR A 73 -7.58 6.94 13.27
CA TYR A 73 -7.14 6.85 11.87
C TYR A 73 -8.25 6.31 10.97
N PRO A 74 -9.32 7.09 10.73
CA PRO A 74 -10.46 6.63 9.95
C PRO A 74 -10.10 6.37 8.50
N ILE A 75 -10.54 5.24 7.96
CA ILE A 75 -10.48 4.95 6.53
C ILE A 75 -11.72 5.57 5.89
N ARG A 76 -11.52 6.49 4.96
CA ARG A 76 -12.61 7.24 4.32
C ARG A 76 -12.74 6.94 2.82
N ASP A 77 -11.62 6.67 2.18
CA ASP A 77 -11.47 6.59 0.73
C ASP A 77 -10.24 5.73 0.34
N GLU A 78 -10.04 5.55 -0.94
CA GLU A 78 -8.89 4.84 -1.51
C GLU A 78 -7.55 5.49 -1.13
N ALA A 79 -7.51 6.82 -1.01
CA ALA A 79 -6.30 7.55 -0.64
C ALA A 79 -5.84 7.20 0.80
N SER A 80 -6.78 7.02 1.72
CA SER A 80 -6.51 6.58 3.10
C SER A 80 -5.90 5.18 3.12
N ILE A 81 -6.47 4.25 2.33
CA ILE A 81 -5.97 2.87 2.23
C ILE A 81 -4.56 2.86 1.66
N ARG A 82 -4.35 3.55 0.54
CA ARG A 82 -3.07 3.68 -0.12
C ARG A 82 -2.00 4.22 0.84
N ALA A 83 -2.31 5.26 1.58
CA ALA A 83 -1.39 5.85 2.56
C ALA A 83 -1.01 4.84 3.66
N PHE A 84 -1.94 4.06 4.19
CA PHE A 84 -1.63 3.05 5.20
C PHE A 84 -0.79 1.90 4.63
N VAL A 85 -1.11 1.39 3.44
CA VAL A 85 -0.29 0.35 2.78
C VAL A 85 1.12 0.88 2.52
N GLN A 86 1.25 2.13 2.05
CA GLN A 86 2.55 2.78 1.86
C GLN A 86 3.36 2.82 3.16
N VAL A 87 2.74 3.20 4.27
CA VAL A 87 3.40 3.23 5.59
C VAL A 87 3.84 1.84 6.01
N PHE A 88 2.98 0.82 5.92
CA PHE A 88 3.32 -0.56 6.28
C PHE A 88 4.47 -1.12 5.43
N PHE A 89 4.45 -0.88 4.13
CA PHE A 89 5.51 -1.35 3.24
C PHE A 89 6.83 -0.59 3.49
N SER A 90 6.77 0.72 3.70
CA SER A 90 7.96 1.51 4.03
C SER A 90 8.56 1.10 5.39
N GLY A 91 7.73 0.79 6.39
CA GLY A 91 8.15 0.26 7.68
C GLY A 91 8.79 -1.12 7.59
N ALA A 92 8.44 -1.90 6.56
CA ALA A 92 9.07 -3.18 6.23
C ALA A 92 10.36 -3.04 5.40
N GLY A 93 10.87 -1.81 5.23
CA GLY A 93 12.08 -1.53 4.45
C GLY A 93 11.89 -1.54 2.93
N LEU A 94 10.63 -1.51 2.45
CA LEU A 94 10.32 -1.44 1.02
C LEU A 94 10.23 0.02 0.55
N SER A 95 10.32 0.22 -0.75
CA SER A 95 10.20 1.54 -1.39
C SER A 95 8.97 1.58 -2.32
N PRO A 96 7.74 1.64 -1.75
CA PRO A 96 6.53 1.73 -2.56
C PRO A 96 6.47 3.07 -3.31
N ILE A 97 6.03 3.02 -4.57
CA ILE A 97 5.75 4.18 -5.41
C ILE A 97 4.23 4.36 -5.42
N VAL A 98 3.77 5.53 -5.05
CA VAL A 98 2.34 5.86 -5.06
C VAL A 98 2.02 6.75 -6.24
N GLU A 99 0.82 6.58 -6.79
CA GLU A 99 0.31 7.39 -7.89
C GLU A 99 1.28 7.43 -9.10
N HIS A 100 1.88 6.27 -9.42
CA HIS A 100 2.81 6.18 -10.53
C HIS A 100 2.09 6.39 -11.87
N HIS A 101 2.49 7.44 -12.58
CA HIS A 101 1.93 7.80 -13.87
C HIS A 101 2.63 7.05 -15.00
N ASN A 102 1.85 6.48 -15.90
CA ASN A 102 2.32 6.02 -17.21
C ASN A 102 1.48 6.65 -18.33
N SER A 103 1.77 6.32 -19.59
CA SER A 103 1.05 6.87 -20.75
C SER A 103 -0.44 6.51 -20.80
N LYS A 104 -0.87 5.49 -20.05
CA LYS A 104 -2.25 4.96 -20.03
C LYS A 104 -3.01 5.27 -18.74
N GLY A 105 -2.36 5.90 -17.76
CA GLY A 105 -3.01 6.31 -16.52
C GLY A 105 -2.09 6.30 -15.31
N ARG A 106 -2.67 6.13 -14.12
CA ARG A 106 -1.99 6.16 -12.83
C ARG A 106 -2.41 4.96 -12.00
N SER A 107 -1.42 4.19 -11.51
CA SER A 107 -1.62 3.13 -10.51
C SER A 107 -1.78 3.74 -9.12
N ASP A 108 -2.47 3.06 -8.23
CA ASP A 108 -2.57 3.52 -6.85
C ASP A 108 -1.26 3.31 -6.08
N LEU A 109 -0.69 2.12 -6.15
CA LEU A 109 0.57 1.80 -5.48
C LEU A 109 1.31 0.69 -6.23
N GLU A 110 2.62 0.86 -6.37
CA GLU A 110 3.52 -0.14 -6.94
C GLU A 110 4.67 -0.40 -5.98
N VAL A 111 5.15 -1.65 -5.94
CA VAL A 111 6.34 -2.01 -5.16
C VAL A 111 7.08 -3.19 -5.77
N LYS A 112 8.42 -3.05 -5.87
CA LYS A 112 9.32 -4.10 -6.29
C LYS A 112 9.87 -4.85 -5.08
N VAL A 113 9.82 -6.17 -5.11
CA VAL A 113 10.36 -7.02 -4.05
C VAL A 113 11.01 -8.25 -4.67
N GLY A 114 12.34 -8.31 -4.66
CA GLY A 114 13.09 -9.35 -5.36
C GLY A 114 12.82 -9.30 -6.87
N THR A 115 12.35 -10.41 -7.43
CA THR A 115 11.98 -10.55 -8.85
C THR A 115 10.50 -10.26 -9.13
N ARG A 116 9.75 -9.84 -8.13
CA ARG A 116 8.31 -9.55 -8.24
C ARG A 116 8.05 -8.07 -8.27
N TYR A 117 7.17 -7.67 -9.16
CA TYR A 117 6.65 -6.30 -9.28
C TYR A 117 5.15 -6.31 -8.99
N TRP A 118 4.76 -5.76 -7.85
CA TRP A 118 3.39 -5.71 -7.40
C TRP A 118 2.75 -4.38 -7.81
N VAL A 119 1.58 -4.47 -8.41
CA VAL A 119 0.74 -3.32 -8.77
C VAL A 119 -0.61 -3.46 -8.09
N PHE A 120 -0.93 -2.53 -7.22
CA PHE A 120 -2.17 -2.51 -6.46
C PHE A 120 -3.13 -1.44 -7.01
N GLU A 121 -4.40 -1.81 -7.10
CA GLU A 121 -5.53 -0.93 -7.34
C GLU A 121 -6.50 -1.10 -6.19
N PHE A 122 -6.87 0.00 -5.54
CA PHE A 122 -7.73 0.01 -4.37
C PHE A 122 -9.10 0.59 -4.69
N LYS A 123 -10.14 -0.02 -4.15
CA LYS A 123 -11.51 0.51 -4.17
C LYS A 123 -12.11 0.43 -2.76
N VAL A 124 -12.98 1.37 -2.44
CA VAL A 124 -13.71 1.41 -1.17
C VAL A 124 -15.20 1.27 -1.44
N CYS A 125 -15.84 0.33 -0.79
CA CYS A 125 -17.30 0.21 -0.81
C CYS A 125 -17.89 0.56 0.57
N LYS A 126 -18.99 1.30 0.55
CA LYS A 126 -19.76 1.62 1.77
C LYS A 126 -20.66 0.48 2.22
N SER A 127 -21.08 -0.36 1.26
CA SER A 127 -21.92 -1.54 1.48
C SER A 127 -21.35 -2.74 0.72
N THR A 128 -21.41 -3.91 1.32
CA THR A 128 -20.95 -5.18 0.71
C THR A 128 -21.64 -5.52 -0.58
N ASN A 129 -22.86 -5.04 -0.80
CA ASN A 129 -23.64 -5.30 -2.03
C ASN A 129 -22.98 -4.75 -3.30
N GLY A 130 -22.21 -3.66 -3.21
CA GLY A 130 -21.47 -3.07 -4.33
C GLY A 130 -20.05 -3.58 -4.53
N ALA A 131 -19.55 -4.43 -3.63
CA ALA A 131 -18.15 -4.83 -3.64
C ALA A 131 -17.74 -5.59 -4.91
N LYS A 132 -18.62 -6.44 -5.45
CA LYS A 132 -18.36 -7.22 -6.67
C LYS A 132 -18.22 -6.34 -7.90
N ASP A 133 -19.07 -5.33 -8.03
CA ASP A 133 -19.04 -4.41 -9.18
C ASP A 133 -17.77 -3.55 -9.14
N LEU A 134 -17.40 -3.05 -7.95
CA LEU A 134 -16.15 -2.30 -7.76
C LEU A 134 -14.91 -3.18 -7.99
N LEU A 135 -14.95 -4.46 -7.62
CA LEU A 135 -13.86 -5.39 -7.93
C LEU A 135 -13.71 -5.59 -9.44
N ASN A 136 -14.82 -5.77 -10.16
CA ASN A 136 -14.80 -5.89 -11.62
C ASN A 136 -14.27 -4.61 -12.27
N GLU A 137 -14.66 -3.44 -11.77
CA GLU A 137 -14.15 -2.14 -12.23
C GLU A 137 -12.62 -2.05 -12.03
N ALA A 138 -12.12 -2.39 -10.84
CA ALA A 138 -10.69 -2.36 -10.53
C ALA A 138 -9.90 -3.34 -11.42
N ILE A 139 -10.42 -4.55 -11.67
CA ILE A 139 -9.80 -5.53 -12.56
C ILE A 139 -9.72 -4.98 -13.99
N LEU A 140 -10.81 -4.42 -14.51
CA LEU A 140 -10.84 -3.81 -15.84
C LEU A 140 -9.87 -2.63 -15.95
N GLN A 141 -9.73 -1.85 -14.87
CA GLN A 141 -8.78 -0.75 -14.81
C GLN A 141 -7.34 -1.26 -14.91
N LEU A 142 -6.96 -2.28 -14.15
CA LEU A 142 -5.64 -2.90 -14.20
C LEU A 142 -5.32 -3.49 -15.58
N GLN A 143 -6.30 -4.11 -16.23
CA GLN A 143 -6.14 -4.68 -17.57
C GLN A 143 -5.94 -3.61 -18.65
N ARG A 144 -6.78 -2.55 -18.64
CA ARG A 144 -6.74 -1.47 -19.66
C ARG A 144 -5.49 -0.61 -19.58
N LYS A 145 -5.00 -0.36 -18.37
CA LYS A 145 -3.88 0.57 -18.12
C LYS A 145 -2.52 -0.10 -18.22
N GLU A 146 -2.47 -1.44 -18.37
CA GLU A 146 -1.24 -2.21 -18.59
C GLU A 146 -0.08 -1.80 -17.67
N TYR A 147 -0.39 -1.54 -16.41
CA TYR A 147 0.61 -1.14 -15.42
C TYR A 147 1.74 -2.16 -15.29
N GLY A 148 2.97 -1.68 -15.09
CA GLY A 148 4.15 -2.51 -14.91
C GLY A 148 4.77 -3.08 -16.19
N LEU A 149 4.27 -2.77 -17.39
CA LEU A 149 4.81 -3.31 -18.66
C LEU A 149 6.24 -2.86 -18.99
N GLN A 150 6.76 -1.86 -18.32
CA GLN A 150 8.15 -1.41 -18.53
C GLN A 150 9.18 -2.31 -17.83
N GLU A 151 8.75 -3.18 -16.94
CA GLU A 151 9.59 -4.09 -16.15
C GLU A 151 9.67 -5.47 -16.84
N GLN A 152 10.39 -5.55 -17.95
CA GLN A 152 10.41 -6.70 -18.88
C GLN A 152 10.98 -8.00 -18.31
N GLU A 153 11.71 -7.94 -17.20
CA GLU A 153 12.39 -9.12 -16.59
C GLU A 153 11.72 -9.59 -15.29
N GLU A 154 10.57 -9.04 -14.90
CA GLU A 154 9.96 -9.26 -13.59
C GLU A 154 8.63 -10.00 -13.66
N GLN A 155 8.34 -10.75 -12.63
CA GLN A 155 7.01 -11.32 -12.43
C GLN A 155 6.04 -10.22 -11.99
N ILE A 156 5.23 -9.70 -12.91
CA ILE A 156 4.25 -8.65 -12.61
C ILE A 156 2.99 -9.28 -12.00
N LEU A 157 2.66 -8.85 -10.79
CA LEU A 157 1.49 -9.25 -10.03
C LEU A 157 0.53 -8.07 -9.90
N ARG A 158 -0.60 -8.12 -10.60
CA ARG A 158 -1.62 -7.08 -10.57
C ARG A 158 -2.74 -7.49 -9.61
N VAL A 159 -2.99 -6.67 -8.61
CA VAL A 159 -3.90 -7.00 -7.50
C VAL A 159 -4.96 -5.91 -7.36
N ALA A 160 -6.22 -6.28 -7.57
CA ALA A 160 -7.38 -5.45 -7.27
C ALA A 160 -7.89 -5.76 -5.86
N LEU A 161 -8.04 -4.74 -5.02
CA LEU A 161 -8.49 -4.89 -3.64
C LEU A 161 -9.68 -3.97 -3.37
N VAL A 162 -10.77 -4.55 -2.85
CA VAL A 162 -11.95 -3.80 -2.43
C VAL A 162 -12.09 -3.86 -0.93
N PHE A 163 -12.08 -2.70 -0.29
CA PHE A 163 -12.26 -2.56 1.16
C PHE A 163 -13.70 -2.20 1.50
N SER A 164 -14.34 -3.03 2.33
CA SER A 164 -15.67 -2.74 2.84
C SER A 164 -15.61 -1.99 4.16
N LEU A 165 -16.27 -0.83 4.23
CA LEU A 165 -16.39 -0.03 5.45
C LEU A 165 -17.51 -0.54 6.36
N GLU A 166 -18.46 -1.35 5.84
CA GLU A 166 -19.62 -1.86 6.57
C GLU A 166 -19.23 -2.82 7.70
N LYS A 167 -18.22 -3.66 7.50
CA LYS A 167 -17.75 -4.65 8.48
C LYS A 167 -16.90 -4.06 9.62
N ARG A 168 -16.83 -2.74 9.73
CA ARG A 168 -15.98 -2.02 10.67
C ARG A 168 -16.76 -1.16 11.67
N LYS A 169 -18.05 -1.44 11.82
CA LYS A 169 -18.91 -0.81 12.85
C LYS A 169 -18.91 -1.60 14.14
#